data_c7188294e832f76ffc3348089585a920
#
_entry.id   c7188294e832f76ffc3348089585a920
#
_cell.length_a   1.000
_cell.length_b   1.000
_cell.length_c   1.000
_cell.angle_alpha   90.00
_cell.angle_beta   90.00
_cell.angle_gamma   90.00
#
_symmetry.space_group_name_H-M   'P 1'
#
loop_
_entity.id
_entity.type
_entity.pdbx_description
1 polymer ?
#
loop_
_entity_poly.entity_id
_entity_poly.type
_entity_poly.pdbx_seq_one_letter_code
_entity_poly.pdbx_strand_id
1 'polypeptide(L)'
;MDKIFVTFFGAGLLRPAPGTWGSIAGWIVGLAILMLTGEVTLFLCAGLVFFVSLKIVSDYERRVGAHDNSEIVIDEVVGVWIAMCVAAPAGEIFSLPLRELIAGFESSRISILSMILALLFFRAFDIRKPSIIGRVDRDVPGGLGVMLDDVLAGFFAGLGVLIVISLGVKLGAAGLIF
;
A
#
# COMPACT_ATOMS: atom_id res chain seq x y z
N MET A 1 -1.80 -19.26 14.20
CA MET A 1 -0.93 -18.60 13.22
C MET A 1 -1.70 -17.54 12.41
N ASP A 2 -2.95 -17.80 12.05
CA ASP A 2 -3.74 -16.90 11.21
C ASP A 2 -3.89 -15.48 11.79
N LYS A 3 -4.10 -15.35 13.12
CA LYS A 3 -4.20 -14.04 13.75
C LYS A 3 -2.93 -13.19 13.56
N ILE A 4 -1.75 -13.78 13.73
CA ILE A 4 -0.47 -13.08 13.53
C ILE A 4 -0.33 -12.61 12.07
N PHE A 5 -0.78 -13.42 11.12
CA PHE A 5 -0.73 -13.10 9.70
C PHE A 5 -1.72 -11.98 9.35
N VAL A 6 -3.01 -12.11 9.68
CA VAL A 6 -4.03 -11.11 9.32
C VAL A 6 -3.82 -9.77 10.02
N THR A 7 -3.23 -9.78 11.24
CA THR A 7 -2.89 -8.57 11.97
C THR A 7 -1.52 -7.98 11.59
N PHE A 8 -0.87 -8.52 10.57
CA PHE A 8 0.48 -8.17 10.14
C PHE A 8 1.44 -8.01 11.32
N PHE A 9 1.74 -9.17 11.96
CA PHE A 9 2.60 -9.25 13.16
C PHE A 9 2.14 -8.40 14.34
N GLY A 10 0.84 -8.14 14.45
CA GLY A 10 0.24 -7.41 15.57
C GLY A 10 0.02 -5.92 15.30
N ALA A 11 0.39 -5.39 14.13
CA ALA A 11 0.11 -3.99 13.77
C ALA A 11 -1.39 -3.68 13.84
N GLY A 12 -2.26 -4.62 13.40
CA GLY A 12 -3.71 -4.50 13.48
C GLY A 12 -4.29 -4.52 14.90
N LEU A 13 -3.48 -4.78 15.92
CA LEU A 13 -3.91 -4.72 17.33
C LEU A 13 -3.70 -3.34 17.96
N LEU A 14 -3.00 -2.44 17.27
CA LEU A 14 -2.68 -1.10 17.77
C LEU A 14 -3.90 -0.19 17.68
N ARG A 15 -4.19 0.53 18.76
CA ARG A 15 -5.30 1.47 18.87
C ARG A 15 -4.76 2.91 18.87
N PRO A 16 -5.50 3.91 18.36
CA PRO A 16 -6.93 3.88 18.02
C PRO A 16 -7.26 3.46 16.57
N ALA A 17 -6.30 3.38 15.66
CA ALA A 17 -6.54 3.21 14.22
C ALA A 17 -5.74 2.01 13.65
N PRO A 18 -6.22 0.75 13.81
CA PRO A 18 -5.49 -0.45 13.40
C PRO A 18 -5.03 -0.41 11.94
N GLY A 19 -5.94 -0.09 11.01
CA GLY A 19 -5.63 0.01 9.59
C GLY A 19 -4.54 1.04 9.26
N THR A 20 -4.48 2.18 9.99
CA THR A 20 -3.39 3.14 9.81
C THR A 20 -2.05 2.55 10.24
N TRP A 21 -2.02 1.82 11.36
CA TRP A 21 -0.81 1.14 11.82
C TRP A 21 -0.41 0.00 10.88
N GLY A 22 -1.40 -0.74 10.35
CA GLY A 22 -1.19 -1.76 9.32
C GLY A 22 -0.57 -1.17 8.05
N SER A 23 -1.14 -0.08 7.55
CA SER A 23 -0.62 0.63 6.36
C SER A 23 0.80 1.17 6.58
N ILE A 24 1.10 1.77 7.74
CA ILE A 24 2.44 2.27 8.07
C ILE A 24 3.44 1.11 8.16
N ALA A 25 3.08 0.03 8.85
CA ALA A 25 3.94 -1.15 8.96
C ALA A 25 4.21 -1.78 7.58
N GLY A 26 3.14 -1.94 6.78
CA GLY A 26 3.25 -2.42 5.40
C GLY A 26 4.12 -1.50 4.54
N TRP A 27 3.97 -0.18 4.67
CA TRP A 27 4.77 0.80 3.96
C TRP A 27 6.27 0.70 4.30
N ILE A 28 6.62 0.56 5.59
CA ILE A 28 8.01 0.38 6.03
C ILE A 28 8.62 -0.88 5.42
N VAL A 29 7.88 -2.01 5.48
CA VAL A 29 8.35 -3.27 4.87
C VAL A 29 8.43 -3.14 3.35
N GLY A 30 7.45 -2.50 2.72
CA GLY A 30 7.45 -2.23 1.28
C GLY A 30 8.65 -1.39 0.85
N LEU A 31 9.01 -0.34 1.61
CA LEU A 31 10.23 0.43 1.36
C LEU A 31 11.49 -0.43 1.44
N ALA A 32 11.59 -1.28 2.46
CA ALA A 32 12.74 -2.17 2.58
C ALA A 32 12.86 -3.12 1.37
N ILE A 33 11.74 -3.71 0.92
CA ILE A 33 11.71 -4.57 -0.27
C ILE A 33 12.11 -3.77 -1.51
N LEU A 34 11.52 -2.58 -1.73
CA LEU A 34 11.86 -1.72 -2.86
C LEU A 34 13.35 -1.38 -2.89
N MET A 35 13.91 -0.98 -1.75
CA MET A 35 15.32 -0.58 -1.65
C MET A 35 16.29 -1.74 -1.86
N LEU A 36 15.93 -2.93 -1.40
CA LEU A 36 16.81 -4.11 -1.45
C LEU A 36 16.69 -4.88 -2.77
N THR A 37 15.49 -4.96 -3.36
CA THR A 37 15.21 -5.91 -4.43
C THR A 37 14.43 -5.31 -5.62
N GLY A 38 13.90 -4.10 -5.46
CA GLY A 38 13.21 -3.37 -6.51
C GLY A 38 11.70 -3.61 -6.58
N GLU A 39 11.06 -2.88 -7.50
CA GLU A 39 9.61 -2.81 -7.64
C GLU A 39 8.95 -4.12 -8.09
N VAL A 40 9.62 -4.88 -8.98
CA VAL A 40 9.11 -6.16 -9.46
C VAL A 40 8.95 -7.14 -8.31
N THR A 41 9.92 -7.19 -7.40
CA THR A 41 9.84 -8.06 -6.23
C THR A 41 8.70 -7.64 -5.30
N LEU A 42 8.54 -6.33 -5.07
CA LEU A 42 7.43 -5.83 -4.25
C LEU A 42 6.07 -6.19 -4.85
N PHE A 43 5.93 -6.05 -6.17
CA PHE A 43 4.70 -6.44 -6.88
C PHE A 43 4.40 -7.94 -6.77
N LEU A 44 5.42 -8.78 -6.93
CA LEU A 44 5.28 -10.23 -6.74
C LEU A 44 4.93 -10.61 -5.30
N CYS A 45 5.54 -9.94 -4.32
CA CYS A 45 5.20 -10.12 -2.90
C CYS A 45 3.75 -9.69 -2.62
N ALA A 46 3.30 -8.56 -3.16
CA ALA A 46 1.92 -8.11 -3.03
C ALA A 46 0.94 -9.15 -3.62
N GLY A 47 1.21 -9.67 -4.81
CA GLY A 47 0.42 -10.71 -5.45
C GLY A 47 0.40 -12.01 -4.62
N LEU A 48 1.56 -12.46 -4.14
CA LEU A 48 1.64 -13.67 -3.31
C LEU A 48 0.82 -13.51 -2.03
N VAL A 49 1.03 -12.41 -1.30
CA VAL A 49 0.29 -12.14 -0.06
C VAL A 49 -1.20 -12.01 -0.35
N PHE A 50 -1.60 -11.34 -1.42
CA PHE A 50 -3.01 -11.25 -1.84
C PHE A 50 -3.64 -12.64 -1.97
N PHE A 51 -3.07 -13.52 -2.80
CA PHE A 51 -3.66 -14.86 -3.02
C PHE A 51 -3.68 -15.74 -1.76
N VAL A 52 -2.62 -15.68 -0.95
CA VAL A 52 -2.57 -16.41 0.32
C VAL A 52 -3.62 -15.88 1.30
N SER A 53 -3.83 -14.56 1.33
CA SER A 53 -4.78 -13.90 2.23
C SER A 53 -6.23 -14.26 1.94
N LEU A 54 -6.62 -14.51 0.68
CA LEU A 54 -8.02 -14.79 0.30
C LEU A 54 -8.65 -15.88 1.17
N LYS A 55 -7.93 -16.97 1.39
CA LYS A 55 -8.41 -18.07 2.22
C LYS A 55 -8.29 -17.78 3.71
N ILE A 56 -7.13 -17.25 4.14
CA ILE A 56 -6.85 -17.03 5.56
C ILE A 56 -7.80 -15.99 6.14
N VAL A 57 -8.06 -14.88 5.43
CA VAL A 57 -9.01 -13.84 5.84
C VAL A 57 -10.43 -14.42 5.91
N SER A 58 -10.90 -15.12 4.86
CA SER A 58 -12.22 -15.77 4.88
C SER A 58 -12.39 -16.76 6.03
N ASP A 59 -11.36 -17.54 6.34
CA ASP A 59 -11.39 -18.51 7.44
C ASP A 59 -11.32 -17.80 8.81
N TYR A 60 -10.63 -16.68 8.91
CA TYR A 60 -10.56 -15.86 10.11
C TYR A 60 -11.89 -15.16 10.40
N GLU A 61 -12.51 -14.51 9.42
CA GLU A 61 -13.84 -13.89 9.54
C GLU A 61 -14.90 -14.88 10.01
N ARG A 62 -14.93 -16.09 9.41
CA ARG A 62 -15.86 -17.17 9.83
C ARG A 62 -15.67 -17.58 11.28
N ARG A 63 -14.44 -17.60 11.79
CA ARG A 63 -14.15 -17.98 13.18
C ARG A 63 -14.49 -16.89 14.18
N VAL A 64 -14.26 -15.63 13.79
CA VAL A 64 -14.57 -14.48 14.66
C VAL A 64 -16.06 -14.12 14.60
N GLY A 65 -16.76 -14.51 13.53
CA GLY A 65 -18.18 -14.22 13.34
C GLY A 65 -18.46 -12.76 12.97
N ALA A 66 -17.45 -12.04 12.46
CA ALA A 66 -17.55 -10.66 12.02
C ALA A 66 -16.92 -10.50 10.64
N HIS A 67 -17.66 -9.86 9.74
CA HIS A 67 -17.13 -9.43 8.44
C HIS A 67 -16.34 -8.14 8.62
N ASP A 68 -15.24 -7.99 7.90
CA ASP A 68 -14.36 -6.82 7.94
C ASP A 68 -13.97 -6.42 9.37
N ASN A 69 -13.36 -7.38 10.09
CA ASN A 69 -12.90 -7.12 11.44
C ASN A 69 -11.70 -6.16 11.41
N SER A 70 -11.81 -5.06 12.13
CA SER A 70 -10.78 -4.00 12.18
C SER A 70 -9.38 -4.44 12.64
N GLU A 71 -9.20 -5.67 13.09
CA GLU A 71 -7.88 -6.25 13.39
C GLU A 71 -7.20 -6.83 12.14
N ILE A 72 -7.96 -7.09 11.08
CA ILE A 72 -7.41 -7.49 9.78
C ILE A 72 -6.80 -6.23 9.17
N VAL A 73 -5.52 -6.31 8.82
CA VAL A 73 -4.76 -5.20 8.20
C VAL A 73 -3.81 -5.71 7.10
N ILE A 74 -3.91 -6.98 6.76
CA ILE A 74 -3.12 -7.57 5.68
C ILE A 74 -3.56 -7.06 4.31
N ASP A 75 -4.82 -6.69 4.15
CA ASP A 75 -5.42 -6.01 3.02
C ASP A 75 -4.79 -4.64 2.80
N GLU A 76 -4.69 -3.81 3.85
CA GLU A 76 -4.01 -2.52 3.78
C GLU A 76 -2.52 -2.65 3.44
N VAL A 77 -1.87 -3.73 3.92
CA VAL A 77 -0.47 -4.00 3.53
C VAL A 77 -0.35 -4.26 2.03
N VAL A 78 -1.22 -5.10 1.47
CA VAL A 78 -1.24 -5.36 0.03
C VAL A 78 -1.60 -4.09 -0.75
N GLY A 79 -2.63 -3.36 -0.31
CA GLY A 79 -3.07 -2.13 -0.95
C GLY A 79 -1.97 -1.07 -1.01
N VAL A 80 -1.26 -0.82 0.10
CA VAL A 80 -0.15 0.13 0.13
C VAL A 80 1.02 -0.32 -0.74
N TRP A 81 1.33 -1.63 -0.82
CA TRP A 81 2.36 -2.14 -1.71
C TRP A 81 2.01 -1.94 -3.20
N ILE A 82 0.75 -2.15 -3.58
CA ILE A 82 0.27 -1.84 -4.94
C ILE A 82 0.40 -0.33 -5.22
N ALA A 83 0.00 0.53 -4.26
CA ALA A 83 0.15 1.98 -4.40
C ALA A 83 1.61 2.38 -4.64
N MET A 84 2.54 1.79 -3.88
CA MET A 84 3.98 2.04 -4.01
C MET A 84 4.51 1.56 -5.37
N CYS A 85 4.12 0.38 -5.84
CA CYS A 85 4.53 -0.14 -7.15
C CYS A 85 4.04 0.77 -8.30
N VAL A 86 2.79 1.22 -8.26
CA VAL A 86 2.24 2.11 -9.30
C VAL A 86 2.87 3.50 -9.22
N ALA A 87 3.21 3.99 -8.02
CA ALA A 87 3.88 5.27 -7.82
C ALA A 87 5.39 5.25 -8.10
N ALA A 88 6.04 4.08 -8.15
CA ALA A 88 7.48 3.93 -8.30
C ALA A 88 8.06 4.66 -9.53
N PRO A 89 7.43 4.62 -10.73
CA PRO A 89 7.90 5.36 -11.91
C PRO A 89 8.00 6.88 -11.68
N ALA A 90 7.22 7.45 -10.75
CA ALA A 90 7.32 8.87 -10.41
C ALA A 90 8.67 9.21 -9.76
N GLY A 91 9.34 8.23 -9.15
CA GLY A 91 10.69 8.37 -8.58
C GLY A 91 11.78 8.65 -9.61
N GLU A 92 11.58 8.27 -10.87
CA GLU A 92 12.50 8.63 -11.96
C GLU A 92 12.49 10.11 -12.29
N ILE A 93 11.34 10.77 -12.04
CA ILE A 93 11.16 12.20 -12.24
C ILE A 93 11.76 13.00 -11.09
N PHE A 94 11.76 12.42 -9.88
CA PHE A 94 12.17 13.05 -8.64
C PHE A 94 13.20 12.18 -7.88
N SER A 95 14.43 12.11 -8.35
CA SER A 95 15.50 11.46 -7.61
C SER A 95 16.01 12.39 -6.50
N LEU A 96 15.52 12.21 -5.27
CA LEU A 96 16.25 12.73 -4.12
C LEU A 96 17.57 11.95 -3.95
N PRO A 97 18.68 12.61 -3.53
CA PRO A 97 20.00 11.98 -3.41
C PRO A 97 20.09 11.03 -2.20
N LEU A 98 19.07 10.22 -1.95
CA LEU A 98 19.12 9.17 -0.92
C LEU A 98 20.15 8.10 -1.26
N ARG A 99 20.46 7.97 -2.55
CA ARG A 99 21.49 7.05 -3.03
C ARG A 99 22.88 7.38 -2.45
N GLU A 100 23.15 8.66 -2.21
CA GLU A 100 24.42 9.09 -1.61
C GLU A 100 24.45 8.80 -0.09
N LEU A 101 23.29 8.79 0.57
CA LEU A 101 23.20 8.51 1.99
C LEU A 101 23.30 7.00 2.31
N ILE A 102 22.96 6.14 1.36
CA ILE A 102 22.98 4.69 1.49
C ILE A 102 23.92 4.12 0.43
N ALA A 103 25.18 4.57 0.49
CA ALA A 103 26.21 4.09 -0.43
C ALA A 103 26.36 2.56 -0.33
N GLY A 104 26.00 1.87 -1.41
CA GLY A 104 26.16 0.41 -1.53
C GLY A 104 24.93 -0.37 -1.99
N PHE A 105 23.75 0.26 -2.05
CA PHE A 105 22.58 -0.38 -2.64
C PHE A 105 22.44 0.03 -4.12
N GLU A 106 22.58 -0.95 -5.03
CA GLU A 106 22.15 -0.80 -6.42
C GLU A 106 20.61 -0.67 -6.39
N SER A 107 20.13 0.51 -6.39
CA SER A 107 18.73 0.72 -6.15
C SER A 107 18.06 1.56 -7.20
N SER A 108 16.89 1.07 -7.56
CA SER A 108 15.81 1.82 -8.17
C SER A 108 15.77 3.27 -7.64
N ARG A 109 15.53 4.21 -8.53
CA ARG A 109 15.39 5.64 -8.28
C ARG A 109 14.09 5.94 -7.54
N ILE A 110 14.05 5.60 -6.24
CA ILE A 110 12.86 5.78 -5.39
C ILE A 110 12.83 7.23 -4.91
N SER A 111 11.75 7.92 -5.19
CA SER A 111 11.45 9.18 -4.55
C SER A 111 10.72 8.94 -3.23
N ILE A 112 11.29 9.35 -2.12
CA ILE A 112 10.61 9.31 -0.81
C ILE A 112 9.30 10.07 -0.86
N LEU A 113 9.25 11.18 -1.57
CA LEU A 113 8.02 11.97 -1.71
C LEU A 113 6.92 11.15 -2.36
N SER A 114 7.21 10.45 -3.47
CA SER A 114 6.21 9.59 -4.12
C SER A 114 5.75 8.46 -3.21
N MET A 115 6.64 7.88 -2.40
CA MET A 115 6.27 6.83 -1.45
C MET A 115 5.40 7.35 -0.29
N ILE A 116 5.70 8.55 0.23
CA ILE A 116 4.86 9.20 1.25
C ILE A 116 3.49 9.54 0.67
N LEU A 117 3.45 10.10 -0.54
CA LEU A 117 2.19 10.40 -1.23
C LEU A 117 1.39 9.12 -1.51
N ALA A 118 2.04 8.03 -1.88
CA ALA A 118 1.39 6.74 -2.07
C ALA A 118 0.66 6.27 -0.80
N LEU A 119 1.31 6.34 0.36
CA LEU A 119 0.69 6.01 1.65
C LEU A 119 -0.49 6.95 1.95
N LEU A 120 -0.32 8.26 1.80
CA LEU A 120 -1.37 9.24 2.10
C LEU A 120 -2.60 9.08 1.19
N PHE A 121 -2.39 8.90 -0.12
CA PHE A 121 -3.48 8.70 -1.07
C PHE A 121 -4.16 7.36 -0.87
N PHE A 122 -3.37 6.30 -0.62
CA PHE A 122 -3.95 5.00 -0.27
C PHE A 122 -4.92 5.14 0.91
N ARG A 123 -4.47 5.73 2.03
CA ARG A 123 -5.34 5.93 3.20
C ARG A 123 -6.55 6.81 2.89
N ALA A 124 -6.42 7.82 2.04
CA ALA A 124 -7.53 8.67 1.65
C ALA A 124 -8.60 7.91 0.84
N PHE A 125 -8.18 7.04 -0.09
CA PHE A 125 -9.11 6.24 -0.90
C PHE A 125 -9.73 5.09 -0.12
N ASP A 126 -8.93 4.40 0.71
CA ASP A 126 -9.38 3.32 1.58
C ASP A 126 -10.46 3.82 2.58
N ILE A 127 -10.20 4.90 3.30
CA ILE A 127 -11.16 5.44 4.29
C ILE A 127 -12.44 5.97 3.61
N ARG A 128 -12.33 6.63 2.45
CA ARG A 128 -13.48 7.24 1.76
C ARG A 128 -14.22 6.28 0.84
N LYS A 129 -13.60 5.21 0.42
CA LYS A 129 -14.13 4.17 -0.49
C LYS A 129 -14.97 4.74 -1.64
N PRO A 130 -14.41 5.63 -2.50
CA PRO A 130 -15.21 6.29 -3.52
C PRO A 130 -15.68 5.31 -4.61
N SER A 131 -16.91 5.53 -5.12
CA SER A 131 -17.47 4.88 -6.33
C SER A 131 -17.27 3.36 -6.41
N ILE A 132 -16.30 2.89 -7.20
CA ILE A 132 -16.06 1.47 -7.50
C ILE A 132 -15.54 0.74 -6.24
N ILE A 133 -14.64 1.35 -5.47
CA ILE A 133 -14.06 0.77 -4.26
C ILE A 133 -15.19 0.45 -3.28
N GLY A 134 -16.08 1.40 -3.01
CA GLY A 134 -17.20 1.18 -2.11
C GLY A 134 -18.29 0.22 -2.65
N ARG A 135 -18.31 -0.05 -3.96
CA ARG A 135 -19.16 -1.12 -4.52
C ARG A 135 -18.55 -2.49 -4.26
N VAL A 136 -17.26 -2.64 -4.50
CA VAL A 136 -16.56 -3.91 -4.26
C VAL A 136 -16.63 -4.30 -2.80
N ASP A 137 -16.38 -3.38 -1.88
CA ASP A 137 -16.50 -3.55 -0.45
C ASP A 137 -17.89 -4.09 -0.03
N ARG A 138 -18.98 -3.57 -0.64
CA ARG A 138 -20.35 -4.00 -0.30
C ARG A 138 -20.82 -5.26 -1.01
N ASP A 139 -20.43 -5.44 -2.27
CA ASP A 139 -21.05 -6.41 -3.16
C ASP A 139 -20.26 -7.72 -3.27
N VAL A 140 -18.97 -7.73 -2.88
CA VAL A 140 -18.10 -8.90 -2.93
C VAL A 140 -17.93 -9.48 -1.53
N PRO A 141 -18.48 -10.68 -1.24
CA PRO A 141 -18.40 -11.27 0.09
C PRO A 141 -17.06 -11.91 0.40
N GLY A 142 -16.72 -12.04 1.70
CA GLY A 142 -15.60 -12.78 2.24
C GLY A 142 -14.24 -12.15 1.94
N GLY A 143 -13.17 -12.90 2.16
CA GLY A 143 -11.80 -12.40 2.04
C GLY A 143 -11.44 -11.80 0.68
N LEU A 144 -12.18 -12.13 -0.39
CA LEU A 144 -11.97 -11.50 -1.69
C LEU A 144 -12.43 -10.03 -1.67
N GLY A 145 -13.58 -9.73 -1.06
CA GLY A 145 -14.08 -8.36 -0.93
C GLY A 145 -13.12 -7.51 -0.11
N VAL A 146 -12.76 -8.00 1.08
CA VAL A 146 -11.82 -7.32 2.00
C VAL A 146 -10.47 -7.04 1.34
N MET A 147 -9.96 -7.95 0.51
CA MET A 147 -8.66 -7.77 -0.14
C MET A 147 -8.72 -6.90 -1.39
N LEU A 148 -9.85 -6.95 -2.13
CA LEU A 148 -9.93 -6.35 -3.47
C LEU A 148 -10.20 -4.85 -3.42
N ASP A 149 -10.98 -4.37 -2.44
CA ASP A 149 -11.23 -2.94 -2.28
C ASP A 149 -9.93 -2.17 -1.98
N ASP A 150 -9.04 -2.73 -1.16
CA ASP A 150 -7.74 -2.14 -0.85
C ASP A 150 -6.75 -2.23 -2.03
N VAL A 151 -6.79 -3.30 -2.83
CA VAL A 151 -6.03 -3.36 -4.09
C VAL A 151 -6.47 -2.26 -5.04
N LEU A 152 -7.78 -2.01 -5.18
CA LEU A 152 -8.30 -0.92 -5.99
C LEU A 152 -7.94 0.44 -5.41
N ALA A 153 -8.06 0.63 -4.09
CA ALA A 153 -7.63 1.85 -3.41
C ALA A 153 -6.15 2.12 -3.67
N GLY A 154 -5.30 1.10 -3.57
CA GLY A 154 -3.87 1.17 -3.86
C GLY A 154 -3.57 1.55 -5.30
N PHE A 155 -4.23 0.93 -6.26
CA PHE A 155 -4.06 1.24 -7.69
C PHE A 155 -4.41 2.70 -7.98
N PHE A 156 -5.58 3.18 -7.54
CA PHE A 156 -5.98 4.58 -7.73
C PHE A 156 -5.09 5.56 -6.97
N ALA A 157 -4.59 5.17 -5.79
CA ALA A 157 -3.64 5.97 -5.03
C ALA A 157 -2.34 6.18 -5.82
N GLY A 158 -1.76 5.12 -6.34
CA GLY A 158 -0.55 5.20 -7.16
C GLY A 158 -0.74 6.06 -8.42
N LEU A 159 -1.87 5.90 -9.13
CA LEU A 159 -2.21 6.78 -10.26
C LEU A 159 -2.34 8.24 -9.83
N GLY A 160 -2.95 8.51 -8.68
CA GLY A 160 -3.05 9.85 -8.12
C GLY A 160 -1.67 10.48 -7.89
N VAL A 161 -0.73 9.71 -7.36
CA VAL A 161 0.67 10.16 -7.19
C VAL A 161 1.31 10.51 -8.53
N LEU A 162 1.19 9.64 -9.54
CA LEU A 162 1.73 9.90 -10.89
C LEU A 162 1.18 11.18 -11.47
N ILE A 163 -0.14 11.41 -11.36
CA ILE A 163 -0.79 12.63 -11.86
C ILE A 163 -0.26 13.87 -11.14
N VAL A 164 -0.24 13.85 -9.80
CA VAL A 164 0.19 15.02 -9.00
C VAL A 164 1.63 15.38 -9.29
N ILE A 165 2.53 14.40 -9.32
CA ILE A 165 3.95 14.63 -9.61
C ILE A 165 4.14 15.14 -11.04
N SER A 166 3.49 14.50 -12.02
CA SER A 166 3.59 14.92 -13.43
C SER A 166 3.09 16.34 -13.65
N LEU A 167 1.99 16.74 -12.99
CA LEU A 167 1.47 18.10 -13.04
C LEU A 167 2.42 19.09 -12.35
N GLY A 168 2.96 18.73 -11.19
CA GLY A 168 3.93 19.57 -10.47
C GLY A 168 5.14 19.90 -11.34
N VAL A 169 5.70 18.91 -12.03
CA VAL A 169 6.82 19.10 -12.97
C VAL A 169 6.43 20.03 -14.11
N LYS A 170 5.29 19.79 -14.76
CA LYS A 170 4.83 20.63 -15.90
C LYS A 170 4.56 22.08 -15.52
N LEU A 171 4.12 22.35 -14.30
CA LEU A 171 3.82 23.68 -13.79
C LEU A 171 5.07 24.41 -13.24
N GLY A 172 6.26 23.84 -13.40
CA GLY A 172 7.51 24.46 -12.95
C GLY A 172 7.73 24.41 -11.44
N ALA A 173 6.91 23.65 -10.71
CA ALA A 173 7.09 23.43 -9.27
C ALA A 173 8.37 22.63 -8.95
N ALA A 174 9.05 22.14 -9.97
CA ALA A 174 10.35 21.47 -9.82
C ALA A 174 11.33 22.31 -8.99
N GLY A 175 11.38 23.63 -9.18
CA GLY A 175 12.25 24.54 -8.42
C GLY A 175 11.79 24.89 -7.01
N LEU A 176 10.60 24.43 -6.58
CA LEU A 176 10.09 24.60 -5.22
C LEU A 176 10.24 23.32 -4.38
N ILE A 177 10.51 22.20 -5.05
CA ILE A 177 10.56 20.86 -4.44
C ILE A 177 12.01 20.34 -4.43
N PHE A 178 12.91 20.98 -5.15
CA PHE A 178 14.36 20.84 -5.20
C PHE A 178 15.00 22.19 -4.83
#